data_47552d0883372fd4910e6f22336c1f91
#
_entry.id   47552d0883372fd4910e6f22336c1f91
#
_cell.length_a   1.000
_cell.length_b   1.000
_cell.length_c   1.000
_cell.angle_alpha   90.00
_cell.angle_beta   90.00
_cell.angle_gamma   90.00
#
_symmetry.space_group_name_H-M   'P 1'
#
loop_
_entity.id
_entity.type
_entity.pdbx_description
1 polymer ?
#
loop_
_entity_poly.entity_id
_entity_poly.type
_entity_poly.pdbx_seq_one_letter_code
_entity_poly.pdbx_strand_id
1 'polypeptide(L)'
;MTNNTIIIIPARLSSSRLPKKPILDISGKSMIVRVWESAIAAEIGPVLVAAGDSEIFENIKKVGGNCILTDPNLPSGTDRIAAALKKFDVKKKYNKVINL
;
A
#
# COMPACT_ATOMS: atom_id res chain seq x y z
N MET A 1 -23.38 -7.64 10.06
CA MET A 1 -23.12 -6.38 9.38
C MET A 1 -21.78 -6.40 8.63
N THR A 2 -21.80 -6.01 7.38
CA THR A 2 -20.61 -6.05 6.55
C THR A 2 -19.70 -4.85 6.82
N ASN A 3 -18.43 -5.12 7.07
CA ASN A 3 -17.45 -4.05 7.24
C ASN A 3 -16.87 -3.68 5.87
N ASN A 4 -17.18 -2.49 5.39
CA ASN A 4 -16.72 -2.00 4.09
C ASN A 4 -15.49 -1.09 4.22
N THR A 5 -14.60 -1.42 5.13
CA THR A 5 -13.38 -0.68 5.38
C THR A 5 -12.21 -1.35 4.66
N ILE A 6 -11.39 -0.56 4.00
CA ILE A 6 -10.14 -1.03 3.39
C ILE A 6 -8.98 -0.22 3.93
N ILE A 7 -7.86 -0.87 4.18
CA ILE A 7 -6.62 -0.20 4.59
C ILE A 7 -5.75 -0.04 3.35
N ILE A 8 -5.34 1.19 3.05
CA ILE A 8 -4.46 1.45 1.91
C ILE A 8 -3.17 2.07 2.41
N ILE A 9 -2.06 1.47 2.00
CA ILE A 9 -0.71 1.90 2.37
C ILE A 9 -0.06 2.53 1.14
N PRO A 10 0.02 3.87 1.07
CA PRO A 10 0.73 4.51 -0.04
C PRO A 10 2.23 4.44 0.21
N ALA A 11 3.00 4.11 -0.81
CA ALA A 11 4.45 3.99 -0.68
C ALA A 11 5.15 4.37 -1.98
N ARG A 12 6.25 5.10 -1.85
CA ARG A 12 7.06 5.57 -2.96
C ARG A 12 8.50 5.68 -2.51
N LEU A 13 9.44 5.24 -3.35
CA LEU A 13 10.85 5.22 -2.99
C LEU A 13 11.43 6.62 -2.80
N SER A 14 10.97 7.60 -3.57
CA SER A 14 11.51 8.96 -3.54
C SER A 14 10.88 9.85 -2.47
N SER A 15 9.95 9.34 -1.67
CA SER A 15 9.22 10.15 -0.69
C SER A 15 9.95 10.36 0.63
N SER A 16 11.12 9.78 0.80
CA SER A 16 11.85 9.76 2.05
C SER A 16 13.21 10.45 1.92
N ARG A 17 13.73 10.96 3.03
CA ARG A 17 15.10 11.48 3.08
C ARG A 17 16.12 10.38 2.79
N LEU A 18 15.77 9.15 3.13
CA LEU A 18 16.60 7.99 2.83
C LEU A 18 15.99 7.31 1.62
N PRO A 19 16.59 7.48 0.43
CA PRO A 19 16.07 6.85 -0.77
C PRO A 19 15.94 5.34 -0.59
N LYS A 20 14.89 4.76 -1.17
CA LYS A 20 14.62 3.32 -1.10
C LYS A 20 14.32 2.81 0.30
N LYS A 21 14.02 3.69 1.26
CA LYS A 21 13.69 3.29 2.62
C LYS A 21 12.60 2.21 2.68
N PRO A 22 11.53 2.26 1.87
CA PRO A 22 10.49 1.23 1.93
C PRO A 22 10.97 -0.18 1.64
N ILE A 23 12.06 -0.34 0.88
CA ILE A 23 12.57 -1.66 0.53
C ILE A 23 13.87 -2.02 1.23
N LEU A 24 14.35 -1.17 2.17
CA LEU A 24 15.52 -1.51 2.95
C LEU A 24 15.23 -2.74 3.81
N ASP A 25 16.16 -3.69 3.76
CA ASP A 25 16.03 -4.94 4.49
C ASP A 25 16.46 -4.74 5.94
N ILE A 26 15.52 -4.97 6.87
CA ILE A 26 15.79 -4.90 8.31
C ILE A 26 15.44 -6.26 8.88
N SER A 27 16.47 -6.99 9.32
CA SER A 27 16.29 -8.32 9.89
C SER A 27 15.53 -9.27 8.98
N GLY A 28 15.85 -9.26 7.69
CA GLY A 28 15.29 -10.17 6.71
C GLY A 28 14.00 -9.74 6.04
N LYS A 29 13.50 -8.55 6.38
CA LYS A 29 12.27 -8.03 5.78
C LYS A 29 12.39 -6.56 5.44
N SER A 30 11.84 -6.16 4.30
CA SER A 30 11.80 -4.75 3.95
C SER A 30 10.81 -4.00 4.84
N MET A 31 11.00 -2.69 4.98
CA MET A 31 10.12 -1.87 5.79
C MET A 31 8.66 -1.92 5.30
N ILE A 32 8.45 -1.88 3.99
CA ILE A 32 7.09 -1.92 3.45
C ILE A 32 6.39 -3.25 3.78
N VAL A 33 7.12 -4.35 3.78
CA VAL A 33 6.56 -5.65 4.15
C VAL A 33 6.16 -5.66 5.63
N ARG A 34 6.99 -5.05 6.49
CA ARG A 34 6.67 -4.96 7.92
C ARG A 34 5.41 -4.13 8.18
N VAL A 35 5.25 -3.02 7.47
CA VAL A 35 4.05 -2.19 7.59
C VAL A 35 2.83 -2.97 7.11
N TRP A 36 2.97 -3.67 5.99
CA TRP A 36 1.90 -4.50 5.44
C TRP A 36 1.50 -5.60 6.44
N GLU A 37 2.47 -6.29 7.05
CA GLU A 37 2.19 -7.33 8.04
C GLU A 37 1.43 -6.78 9.24
N SER A 38 1.82 -5.59 9.72
CA SER A 38 1.12 -4.95 10.83
C SER A 38 -0.34 -4.64 10.48
N ALA A 39 -0.58 -4.20 9.27
CA ALA A 39 -1.93 -3.90 8.81
C ALA A 39 -2.77 -5.16 8.71
N ILE A 40 -2.20 -6.25 8.20
CA ILE A 40 -2.88 -7.55 8.13
C ILE A 40 -3.23 -8.03 9.54
N ALA A 41 -2.29 -7.90 10.49
CA ALA A 41 -2.49 -8.36 11.86
C ALA A 41 -3.58 -7.58 12.60
N ALA A 42 -3.86 -6.36 12.17
CA ALA A 42 -4.91 -5.55 12.79
C ALA A 42 -6.32 -6.08 12.51
N GLU A 43 -6.49 -6.89 11.46
CA GLU A 43 -7.76 -7.54 11.11
C GLU A 43 -8.94 -6.56 10.98
N ILE A 44 -8.67 -5.36 10.48
CA ILE A 44 -9.70 -4.33 10.29
C ILE A 44 -10.45 -4.57 8.98
N GLY A 45 -9.72 -4.97 7.95
CA GLY A 45 -10.28 -5.21 6.63
C GLY A 45 -9.17 -5.55 5.64
N PRO A 46 -9.49 -5.65 4.35
CA PRO A 46 -8.48 -5.92 3.32
C PRO A 46 -7.38 -4.86 3.35
N VAL A 47 -6.17 -5.27 3.00
CA VAL A 47 -5.01 -4.38 2.95
C VAL A 47 -4.53 -4.29 1.51
N LEU A 48 -4.39 -3.07 1.02
CA LEU A 48 -3.91 -2.79 -0.33
C LEU A 48 -2.72 -1.86 -0.24
N VAL A 49 -1.63 -2.20 -0.93
CA VAL A 49 -0.49 -1.30 -1.04
C VAL A 49 -0.60 -0.54 -2.35
N ALA A 50 -0.56 0.78 -2.27
CA ALA A 50 -0.55 1.66 -3.44
C ALA A 50 0.89 2.03 -3.71
N ALA A 51 1.52 1.33 -4.66
CA ALA A 51 2.95 1.46 -4.92
C ALA A 51 3.23 2.49 -6.01
N GLY A 52 4.19 3.36 -5.76
CA GLY A 52 4.65 4.33 -6.75
C GLY A 52 5.82 3.81 -7.57
N ASP A 53 6.35 2.64 -7.27
CA ASP A 53 7.53 2.08 -7.93
C ASP A 53 7.39 0.57 -8.07
N SER A 54 7.95 0.02 -9.15
CA SER A 54 7.87 -1.42 -9.40
C SER A 54 8.57 -2.25 -8.34
N GLU A 55 9.64 -1.72 -7.73
CA GLU A 55 10.36 -2.44 -6.68
C GLU A 55 9.48 -2.67 -5.45
N ILE A 56 8.69 -1.67 -5.07
CA ILE A 56 7.73 -1.80 -3.97
C ILE A 56 6.65 -2.82 -4.35
N PHE A 57 6.15 -2.71 -5.56
CA PHE A 57 5.12 -3.63 -6.07
C PHE A 57 5.61 -5.07 -5.97
N GLU A 58 6.82 -5.35 -6.43
CA GLU A 58 7.38 -6.69 -6.39
C GLU A 58 7.62 -7.21 -4.98
N ASN A 59 8.07 -6.33 -4.06
CA ASN A 59 8.25 -6.70 -2.66
C ASN A 59 6.95 -7.22 -2.04
N ILE A 60 5.84 -6.55 -2.32
CA ILE A 60 4.54 -6.92 -1.76
C ILE A 60 3.98 -8.17 -2.45
N LYS A 61 4.12 -8.27 -3.77
CA LYS A 61 3.64 -9.45 -4.50
C LYS A 61 4.39 -10.71 -4.07
N LYS A 62 5.66 -10.58 -3.75
CA LYS A 62 6.51 -11.68 -3.32
C LYS A 62 6.00 -12.34 -2.04
N VAL A 63 5.39 -11.57 -1.16
CA VAL A 63 4.82 -12.09 0.10
C VAL A 63 3.33 -12.37 0.00
N GLY A 64 2.77 -12.26 -1.18
CA GLY A 64 1.36 -12.58 -1.41
C GLY A 64 0.39 -11.46 -1.10
N GLY A 65 0.88 -10.22 -0.95
CA GLY A 65 0.03 -9.08 -0.66
C GLY A 65 -0.64 -8.49 -1.89
N ASN A 66 -1.73 -7.77 -1.66
CA ASN A 66 -2.40 -7.02 -2.72
C ASN A 66 -1.69 -5.70 -2.95
N CYS A 67 -1.36 -5.41 -4.19
CA CYS A 67 -0.67 -4.19 -4.54
C CYS A 67 -1.12 -3.68 -5.90
N ILE A 68 -1.28 -2.38 -6.00
CA ILE A 68 -1.60 -1.69 -7.25
C ILE A 68 -0.46 -0.74 -7.55
N LEU A 69 0.06 -0.81 -8.76
CA LEU A 69 1.08 0.12 -9.21
C LEU A 69 0.40 1.42 -9.65
N THR A 70 0.87 2.55 -9.12
CA THR A 70 0.33 3.87 -9.42
C THR A 70 1.38 4.74 -10.08
N ASP A 71 0.95 5.88 -10.65
CA ASP A 71 1.87 6.83 -11.26
C ASP A 71 2.86 7.35 -10.22
N PRO A 72 4.19 7.23 -10.45
CA PRO A 72 5.17 7.70 -9.49
C PRO A 72 5.15 9.21 -9.28
N ASN A 73 4.56 9.96 -10.20
CA ASN A 73 4.53 11.43 -10.15
C ASN A 73 3.29 12.02 -9.49
N LEU A 74 2.47 11.19 -8.85
CA LEU A 74 1.31 11.72 -8.13
C LEU A 74 1.77 12.65 -7.02
N PRO A 75 1.08 13.80 -6.83
CA PRO A 75 1.57 14.84 -5.91
C PRO A 75 1.52 14.50 -4.43
N SER A 76 0.66 13.57 -4.02
CA SER A 76 0.54 13.24 -2.60
C SER A 76 0.16 11.79 -2.37
N GLY A 77 0.30 11.34 -1.12
CA GLY A 77 -0.17 10.01 -0.72
C GLY A 77 -1.68 9.86 -0.87
N THR A 78 -2.42 10.93 -0.62
CA THR A 78 -3.88 10.93 -0.79
C THR A 78 -4.26 10.67 -2.24
N ASP A 79 -3.57 11.31 -3.18
CA ASP A 79 -3.81 11.08 -4.61
C ASP A 79 -3.49 9.65 -5.00
N ARG A 80 -2.43 9.08 -4.40
CA ARG A 80 -2.03 7.71 -4.67
C ARG A 80 -3.07 6.72 -4.16
N ILE A 81 -3.62 6.97 -2.98
CA ILE A 81 -4.69 6.15 -2.42
C ILE A 81 -5.92 6.18 -3.32
N ALA A 82 -6.31 7.37 -3.77
CA ALA A 82 -7.46 7.52 -4.66
C ALA A 82 -7.26 6.77 -5.97
N ALA A 83 -6.07 6.88 -6.56
CA ALA A 83 -5.75 6.20 -7.81
C ALA A 83 -5.80 4.67 -7.66
N ALA A 84 -5.25 4.15 -6.56
CA ALA A 84 -5.24 2.72 -6.30
C ALA A 84 -6.64 2.19 -6.03
N LEU A 85 -7.41 2.92 -5.23
CA LEU A 85 -8.78 2.51 -4.90
C LEU A 85 -9.65 2.44 -6.13
N LYS A 86 -9.52 3.41 -7.04
CA LYS A 86 -10.27 3.43 -8.29
C LYS A 86 -10.00 2.20 -9.14
N LYS A 87 -8.77 1.70 -9.14
CA LYS A 87 -8.41 0.51 -9.89
C LYS A 87 -8.82 -0.77 -9.19
N PHE A 88 -8.75 -0.79 -7.87
CA PHE A 88 -9.00 -1.99 -7.07
C PHE A 88 -10.49 -2.19 -6.81
N ASP A 89 -11.21 -1.12 -6.51
CA ASP A 89 -12.62 -1.17 -6.11
C ASP A 89 -13.53 -0.57 -7.18
N VAL A 90 -13.55 -1.19 -8.36
CA VAL A 90 -14.35 -0.69 -9.49
C VAL A 90 -15.83 -0.65 -9.18
N LYS A 91 -16.30 -1.48 -8.26
CA LYS A 91 -17.73 -1.54 -7.89
C LYS A 91 -18.06 -0.64 -6.70
N LYS A 92 -17.10 0.14 -6.24
CA LYS A 92 -17.25 1.04 -5.09
C LYS A 92 -17.78 0.34 -3.85
N LYS A 93 -17.23 -0.84 -3.61
CA LYS A 93 -17.61 -1.70 -2.50
C LYS A 93 -17.23 -1.12 -1.13
N TYR A 94 -16.12 -0.41 -1.08
CA TYR A 94 -15.60 0.14 0.17
C TYR A 94 -16.02 1.57 0.36
N ASN A 95 -16.55 1.89 1.55
CA ASN A 95 -16.98 3.23 1.88
C ASN A 95 -16.12 3.90 2.96
N LYS A 96 -15.15 3.17 3.51
CA LYS A 96 -14.21 3.70 4.48
C LYS A 96 -12.79 3.30 4.05
N VAL A 97 -11.89 4.26 4.04
CA VAL A 97 -10.49 4.03 3.69
C VAL A 97 -9.62 4.49 4.85
N ILE A 98 -8.78 3.59 5.33
CA ILE A 98 -7.81 3.94 6.36
C ILE A 98 -6.46 4.13 5.68
N ASN A 99 -5.92 5.33 5.80
CA ASN A 99 -4.61 5.68 5.28
C ASN A 99 -3.56 5.29 6.30
N LEU A 100 -2.75 4.35 5.96
CA LEU A 100 -1.66 3.91 6.80
C LEU A 100 -0.32 4.25 6.14
#